data_ab302382a0f42de6f132e0ee59ede147
#
_entry.id   ab302382a0f42de6f132e0ee59ede147
#
_cell.length_a   1.000
_cell.length_b   1.000
_cell.length_c   1.000
_cell.angle_alpha   90.00
_cell.angle_beta   90.00
_cell.angle_gamma   90.00
#
_symmetry.space_group_name_H-M   'P 1'
#
loop_
_entity.id
_entity.type
_entity.pdbx_description
1 polymer ?
#
loop_
_entity_poly.entity_id
_entity_poly.type
_entity_poly.pdbx_seq_one_letter_code
_entity_poly.pdbx_strand_id
1 'polypeptide(L)'
;MSDSMVKVVFTPSGRRGSFPVNTPLLDAARSLGVDIDSVCGGRGLCGRCQVTCAEGAFPKHQIQSSKDHLSPLSETEKSYNQRKKPLAQDRRLSCHTLLLDDCVIDVPPESQVHRQVVRKAAEYRDIELDAATRLYCVEVPEPDMEVPKGDLQHLLDVLESDWGLSSLTCDAALLARLQPALKESGRRLTVAVHRNHSIIALWAGFHDLAYGVAVDVGSTTVAVHLCDLSSGDVLASASVMNPQIRFGEDLMSRVSYVMMHPEGAQEMTNAIRVALNDLFKNVAKQVKAKVEDILEITLVANPIMHHLLLGINPVELGGAPFALTTDTAVEMPARELDLQINHGGRIYIL
;
A
#
# COMPACT_ATOMS: atom_id res chain seq x y z
N MET A 1 -34.48 -7.59 12.78
CA MET A 1 -34.53 -8.77 11.89
C MET A 1 -33.14 -9.36 11.94
N SER A 2 -32.97 -10.61 12.37
CA SER A 2 -31.65 -11.26 12.37
C SER A 2 -31.25 -11.50 10.92
N ASP A 3 -30.22 -10.80 10.44
CA ASP A 3 -29.65 -11.08 9.14
C ASP A 3 -29.15 -12.53 9.16
N SER A 4 -29.81 -13.41 8.40
CA SER A 4 -29.36 -14.79 8.23
C SER A 4 -28.03 -14.78 7.49
N MET A 5 -27.00 -15.41 8.10
CA MET A 5 -25.66 -15.51 7.51
C MET A 5 -25.56 -16.80 6.69
N VAL A 6 -25.01 -16.70 5.51
CA VAL A 6 -24.75 -17.82 4.60
C VAL A 6 -23.25 -17.98 4.36
N LYS A 7 -22.81 -19.24 4.21
CA LYS A 7 -21.40 -19.58 3.99
C LYS A 7 -21.11 -19.68 2.50
N VAL A 8 -19.99 -19.11 2.08
CA VAL A 8 -19.50 -19.30 0.71
C VAL A 8 -18.06 -19.81 0.74
N VAL A 9 -17.75 -20.72 -0.18
CA VAL A 9 -16.39 -21.21 -0.45
C VAL A 9 -16.08 -20.97 -1.91
N PHE A 10 -14.94 -20.32 -2.17
CA PHE A 10 -14.46 -20.10 -3.54
C PHE A 10 -13.38 -21.10 -3.91
N THR A 11 -13.57 -21.79 -5.03
CA THR A 11 -12.57 -22.69 -5.62
C THR A 11 -11.96 -22.02 -6.89
N PRO A 12 -10.69 -22.30 -7.22
CA PRO A 12 -9.75 -23.21 -6.57
C PRO A 12 -9.03 -22.61 -5.34
N SER A 13 -9.26 -21.32 -4.99
CA SER A 13 -8.52 -20.62 -3.92
C SER A 13 -8.70 -21.23 -2.53
N GLY A 14 -9.82 -21.94 -2.30
CA GLY A 14 -10.20 -22.50 -1.00
C GLY A 14 -10.61 -21.46 0.05
N ARG A 15 -10.69 -20.17 -0.33
CA ARG A 15 -11.09 -19.09 0.57
C ARG A 15 -12.58 -19.18 0.88
N ARG A 16 -12.94 -18.90 2.13
CA ARG A 16 -14.29 -19.08 2.64
C ARG A 16 -14.64 -18.06 3.71
N GLY A 17 -15.93 -17.75 3.83
CA GLY A 17 -16.45 -16.82 4.83
C GLY A 17 -17.97 -16.94 4.97
N SER A 18 -18.55 -16.19 5.91
CA SER A 18 -19.99 -16.07 6.07
C SER A 18 -20.41 -14.63 5.82
N PHE A 19 -21.50 -14.46 5.09
CA PHE A 19 -22.00 -13.16 4.65
C PHE A 19 -23.52 -13.07 4.85
N PRO A 20 -24.07 -11.87 4.99
CA PRO A 20 -25.52 -11.70 5.00
C PRO A 20 -26.14 -12.21 3.70
N VAL A 21 -27.36 -12.76 3.80
CA VAL A 21 -28.16 -13.07 2.61
C VAL A 21 -28.32 -11.82 1.75
N ASN A 22 -28.35 -12.01 0.42
CA ASN A 22 -28.34 -10.96 -0.61
C ASN A 22 -27.02 -10.20 -0.78
N THR A 23 -25.91 -10.67 -0.21
CA THR A 23 -24.57 -10.12 -0.54
C THR A 23 -24.20 -10.49 -1.98
N PRO A 24 -23.74 -9.54 -2.83
CA PRO A 24 -23.20 -9.85 -4.16
C PRO A 24 -21.97 -10.77 -4.06
N LEU A 25 -21.91 -11.79 -4.91
CA LEU A 25 -20.77 -12.74 -4.92
C LEU A 25 -19.42 -12.05 -5.14
N LEU A 26 -19.38 -10.99 -5.97
CA LEU A 26 -18.15 -10.23 -6.21
C LEU A 26 -17.66 -9.54 -4.95
N ASP A 27 -18.55 -9.01 -4.12
CA ASP A 27 -18.20 -8.32 -2.89
C ASP A 27 -17.75 -9.32 -1.82
N ALA A 28 -18.41 -10.48 -1.72
CA ALA A 28 -17.97 -11.59 -0.89
C ALA A 28 -16.57 -12.08 -1.30
N ALA A 29 -16.32 -12.24 -2.61
CA ALA A 29 -15.01 -12.62 -3.14
C ALA A 29 -13.92 -11.60 -2.78
N ARG A 30 -14.20 -10.31 -2.98
CA ARG A 30 -13.27 -9.21 -2.65
C ARG A 30 -12.91 -9.17 -1.17
N SER A 31 -13.90 -9.29 -0.28
CA SER A 31 -13.65 -9.29 1.17
C SER A 31 -12.82 -10.48 1.64
N LEU A 32 -12.88 -11.60 0.93
CA LEU A 32 -12.05 -12.77 1.17
C LEU A 32 -10.70 -12.72 0.44
N GLY A 33 -10.45 -11.69 -0.39
CA GLY A 33 -9.25 -11.60 -1.22
C GLY A 33 -9.20 -12.66 -2.32
N VAL A 34 -10.36 -13.07 -2.83
CA VAL A 34 -10.45 -13.93 -4.03
C VAL A 34 -10.35 -13.05 -5.26
N ASP A 35 -9.37 -13.32 -6.11
CA ASP A 35 -9.12 -12.55 -7.32
C ASP A 35 -10.14 -12.93 -8.41
N ILE A 36 -11.12 -12.07 -8.64
CA ILE A 36 -12.08 -12.17 -9.75
C ILE A 36 -11.94 -10.92 -10.62
N ASP A 37 -11.66 -11.12 -11.90
CA ASP A 37 -11.52 -10.03 -12.88
C ASP A 37 -12.83 -9.23 -13.01
N SER A 38 -12.75 -7.92 -12.83
CA SER A 38 -13.91 -7.03 -12.81
C SER A 38 -13.59 -5.63 -13.37
N VAL A 39 -13.17 -5.58 -14.63
CA VAL A 39 -12.75 -4.35 -15.35
C VAL A 39 -13.80 -3.22 -15.31
N CYS A 40 -15.08 -3.57 -15.29
CA CYS A 40 -16.15 -2.56 -15.25
C CYS A 40 -16.55 -2.10 -13.83
N GLY A 41 -15.82 -2.50 -12.80
CA GLY A 41 -16.12 -2.14 -11.41
C GLY A 41 -17.45 -2.69 -10.89
N GLY A 42 -17.96 -3.80 -11.43
CA GLY A 42 -19.21 -4.42 -10.96
C GLY A 42 -20.47 -3.99 -11.72
N ARG A 43 -20.35 -3.19 -12.79
CA ARG A 43 -21.52 -2.68 -13.57
C ARG A 43 -22.15 -3.70 -14.54
N GLY A 44 -21.69 -4.95 -14.58
CA GLY A 44 -22.23 -5.99 -15.47
C GLY A 44 -21.96 -5.75 -16.96
N LEU A 45 -20.99 -4.88 -17.31
CA LEU A 45 -20.73 -4.48 -18.70
C LEU A 45 -19.65 -5.31 -19.40
N CYS A 46 -18.61 -5.74 -18.67
CA CYS A 46 -17.43 -6.39 -19.26
C CYS A 46 -17.60 -7.90 -19.42
N GLY A 47 -18.40 -8.55 -18.57
CA GLY A 47 -18.61 -10.00 -18.57
C GLY A 47 -17.39 -10.82 -18.13
N ARG A 48 -16.41 -10.21 -17.46
CA ARG A 48 -15.19 -10.91 -17.02
C ARG A 48 -15.33 -11.58 -15.67
N CYS A 49 -16.20 -11.07 -14.80
CA CYS A 49 -16.43 -11.60 -13.44
C CYS A 49 -17.30 -12.88 -13.43
N GLN A 50 -17.05 -13.80 -14.37
CA GLN A 50 -17.84 -15.00 -14.48
C GLN A 50 -17.50 -16.00 -13.38
N VAL A 51 -18.52 -16.62 -12.83
CA VAL A 51 -18.41 -17.70 -11.83
C VAL A 51 -19.41 -18.79 -12.13
N THR A 52 -19.20 -19.97 -11.56
CA THR A 52 -20.14 -21.10 -11.64
C THR A 52 -20.46 -21.58 -10.24
N CYS A 53 -21.73 -21.89 -9.96
CA CYS A 53 -22.09 -22.61 -8.74
C CYS A 53 -21.74 -24.09 -8.90
N ALA A 54 -20.87 -24.61 -8.03
CA ALA A 54 -20.58 -26.03 -7.97
C ALA A 54 -21.74 -26.74 -7.27
N GLU A 55 -22.39 -27.71 -7.93
CA GLU A 55 -23.53 -28.41 -7.37
C GLU A 55 -23.11 -29.72 -6.70
N GLY A 56 -23.69 -30.05 -5.55
CA GLY A 56 -23.47 -31.30 -4.84
C GLY A 56 -23.16 -31.14 -3.36
N ALA A 57 -22.79 -32.26 -2.74
CA ALA A 57 -22.39 -32.30 -1.34
C ALA A 57 -20.87 -32.06 -1.21
N PHE A 58 -20.48 -31.12 -0.35
CA PHE A 58 -19.09 -30.79 -0.02
C PHE A 58 -18.84 -31.07 1.47
N PRO A 59 -18.61 -32.34 1.88
CA PRO A 59 -18.52 -32.75 3.29
C PRO A 59 -17.38 -32.01 4.03
N LYS A 60 -16.27 -31.71 3.35
CA LYS A 60 -15.14 -30.95 3.90
C LYS A 60 -15.54 -29.56 4.40
N HIS A 61 -16.57 -28.98 3.81
CA HIS A 61 -17.05 -27.63 4.13
C HIS A 61 -18.39 -27.66 4.86
N GLN A 62 -19.03 -28.84 4.96
CA GLN A 62 -20.38 -29.04 5.49
C GLN A 62 -21.41 -28.20 4.72
N ILE A 63 -21.27 -28.15 3.39
CA ILE A 63 -22.16 -27.42 2.50
C ILE A 63 -22.80 -28.38 1.51
N GLN A 64 -24.12 -28.28 1.38
CA GLN A 64 -24.88 -28.81 0.25
C GLN A 64 -25.06 -27.62 -0.70
N SER A 65 -24.40 -27.61 -1.86
CA SER A 65 -24.44 -26.49 -2.79
C SER A 65 -25.36 -26.76 -3.95
N SER A 66 -26.18 -25.77 -4.32
CA SER A 66 -27.11 -25.81 -5.45
C SER A 66 -27.17 -24.45 -6.14
N LYS A 67 -27.51 -24.43 -7.42
CA LYS A 67 -27.77 -23.18 -8.18
C LYS A 67 -28.90 -22.36 -7.56
N ASP A 68 -29.86 -23.01 -6.90
CA ASP A 68 -31.00 -22.34 -6.24
C ASP A 68 -30.57 -21.54 -4.99
N HIS A 69 -29.33 -21.74 -4.52
CA HIS A 69 -28.70 -20.95 -3.44
C HIS A 69 -28.19 -19.59 -3.92
N LEU A 70 -28.33 -19.30 -5.20
CA LEU A 70 -28.03 -18.01 -5.82
C LEU A 70 -29.30 -17.35 -6.33
N SER A 71 -29.29 -16.02 -6.39
CA SER A 71 -30.42 -15.27 -6.97
C SER A 71 -30.73 -15.70 -8.42
N PRO A 72 -31.96 -15.62 -8.88
CA PRO A 72 -32.30 -15.77 -10.30
C PRO A 72 -31.47 -14.83 -11.17
N LEU A 73 -31.40 -15.13 -12.49
CA LEU A 73 -30.72 -14.23 -13.46
C LEU A 73 -31.28 -12.82 -13.37
N SER A 74 -30.41 -11.87 -13.08
CA SER A 74 -30.75 -10.45 -13.03
C SER A 74 -31.07 -9.89 -14.42
N GLU A 75 -31.78 -8.78 -14.49
CA GLU A 75 -32.05 -8.09 -15.75
C GLU A 75 -30.76 -7.63 -16.45
N THR A 76 -29.73 -7.29 -15.68
CA THR A 76 -28.40 -6.96 -16.22
C THR A 76 -27.74 -8.15 -16.88
N GLU A 77 -27.80 -9.36 -16.31
CA GLU A 77 -27.29 -10.59 -16.91
C GLU A 77 -28.06 -10.97 -18.18
N LYS A 78 -29.40 -10.85 -18.16
CA LYS A 78 -30.25 -11.08 -19.35
C LYS A 78 -29.91 -10.10 -20.47
N SER A 79 -29.75 -8.82 -20.11
CA SER A 79 -29.39 -7.76 -21.06
C SER A 79 -27.96 -7.94 -21.61
N TYR A 80 -27.03 -8.42 -20.81
CA TYR A 80 -25.68 -8.77 -21.25
C TYR A 80 -25.74 -9.90 -22.32
N ASN A 81 -26.48 -10.98 -22.03
CA ASN A 81 -26.63 -12.11 -22.94
C ASN A 81 -27.24 -11.73 -24.28
N GLN A 82 -28.10 -10.69 -24.33
CA GLN A 82 -28.71 -10.20 -25.55
C GLN A 82 -27.79 -9.30 -26.38
N ARG A 83 -26.96 -8.48 -25.74
CA ARG A 83 -26.12 -7.46 -26.39
C ARG A 83 -24.72 -7.93 -26.79
N LYS A 84 -24.21 -8.93 -26.12
CA LYS A 84 -22.84 -9.43 -26.26
C LYS A 84 -22.85 -10.91 -26.60
N LYS A 85 -21.66 -11.50 -26.68
CA LYS A 85 -21.55 -12.96 -26.76
C LYS A 85 -22.17 -13.55 -25.48
N PRO A 86 -23.16 -14.44 -25.57
CA PRO A 86 -23.79 -15.01 -24.40
C PRO A 86 -22.79 -15.63 -23.45
N LEU A 87 -23.06 -15.55 -22.15
CA LEU A 87 -22.30 -16.29 -21.14
C LEU A 87 -22.35 -17.78 -21.47
N ALA A 88 -21.25 -18.50 -21.20
CA ALA A 88 -21.23 -19.94 -21.32
C ALA A 88 -22.29 -20.56 -20.40
N GLN A 89 -22.68 -21.80 -20.70
CA GLN A 89 -23.68 -22.52 -19.93
C GLN A 89 -23.29 -22.55 -18.44
N ASP A 90 -24.25 -22.29 -17.56
CA ASP A 90 -24.11 -22.26 -16.09
C ASP A 90 -23.23 -21.14 -15.52
N ARG A 91 -22.76 -20.22 -16.36
CA ARG A 91 -21.99 -19.04 -15.92
C ARG A 91 -22.92 -17.91 -15.44
N ARG A 92 -22.49 -17.25 -14.38
CA ARG A 92 -23.15 -16.09 -13.78
C ARG A 92 -22.18 -14.92 -13.69
N LEU A 93 -22.67 -13.70 -13.69
CA LEU A 93 -21.87 -12.52 -13.39
C LEU A 93 -21.84 -12.29 -11.87
N SER A 94 -20.71 -12.55 -11.22
CA SER A 94 -20.60 -12.47 -9.75
C SER A 94 -21.00 -11.10 -9.19
N CYS A 95 -20.85 -10.03 -9.97
CA CYS A 95 -21.24 -8.67 -9.58
C CYS A 95 -22.77 -8.46 -9.52
N HIS A 96 -23.57 -9.32 -10.17
CA HIS A 96 -25.03 -9.23 -10.20
C HIS A 96 -25.72 -10.50 -9.68
N THR A 97 -24.98 -11.44 -9.12
CA THR A 97 -25.47 -12.65 -8.51
C THR A 97 -25.39 -12.54 -7.00
N LEU A 98 -26.52 -12.74 -6.31
CA LEU A 98 -26.62 -12.61 -4.85
C LEU A 98 -26.59 -13.97 -4.18
N LEU A 99 -25.98 -14.03 -2.98
CA LEU A 99 -26.00 -15.19 -2.09
C LEU A 99 -27.36 -15.32 -1.42
N LEU A 100 -27.99 -16.48 -1.51
CA LEU A 100 -29.26 -16.79 -0.84
C LEU A 100 -29.09 -17.88 0.23
N ASP A 101 -28.20 -18.84 0.02
CA ASP A 101 -27.90 -19.92 0.95
C ASP A 101 -26.44 -20.38 0.78
N ASP A 102 -26.00 -21.32 1.63
CA ASP A 102 -24.65 -21.86 1.64
C ASP A 102 -24.27 -22.46 0.29
N CYS A 103 -23.16 -22.01 -0.30
CA CYS A 103 -22.75 -22.45 -1.62
C CYS A 103 -21.23 -22.55 -1.82
N VAL A 104 -20.86 -23.34 -2.83
CA VAL A 104 -19.48 -23.44 -3.34
C VAL A 104 -19.45 -22.82 -4.74
N ILE A 105 -18.57 -21.84 -4.91
CA ILE A 105 -18.44 -21.06 -6.14
C ILE A 105 -17.12 -21.39 -6.80
N ASP A 106 -17.15 -21.82 -8.04
CA ASP A 106 -15.97 -22.02 -8.86
C ASP A 106 -15.65 -20.77 -9.65
N VAL A 107 -14.43 -20.27 -9.50
CA VAL A 107 -13.89 -19.15 -10.28
C VAL A 107 -13.05 -19.73 -11.41
N PRO A 108 -13.54 -19.67 -12.66
CA PRO A 108 -12.82 -20.27 -13.78
C PRO A 108 -11.52 -19.52 -14.08
N PRO A 109 -10.52 -20.21 -14.66
CA PRO A 109 -9.20 -19.61 -14.97
C PRO A 109 -9.28 -18.30 -15.76
N GLU A 110 -10.21 -18.19 -16.69
CA GLU A 110 -10.43 -17.00 -17.52
C GLU A 110 -11.03 -15.81 -16.77
N SER A 111 -11.58 -16.04 -15.58
CA SER A 111 -12.10 -15.00 -14.67
C SER A 111 -11.17 -14.71 -13.51
N GLN A 112 -10.03 -15.40 -13.41
CA GLN A 112 -9.00 -15.11 -12.42
C GLN A 112 -8.07 -14.03 -12.97
N VAL A 113 -7.69 -13.10 -12.11
CA VAL A 113 -6.61 -12.16 -12.47
C VAL A 113 -5.31 -12.95 -12.59
N HIS A 114 -4.77 -13.00 -13.79
CA HIS A 114 -3.53 -13.74 -14.02
C HIS A 114 -2.39 -13.13 -13.20
N ARG A 115 -1.73 -13.95 -12.38
CA ARG A 115 -0.50 -13.54 -11.68
C ARG A 115 0.57 -13.26 -12.73
N GLN A 116 0.70 -12.00 -13.11
CA GLN A 116 1.87 -11.58 -13.86
C GLN A 116 3.08 -11.60 -12.93
N VAL A 117 4.05 -12.45 -13.24
CA VAL A 117 5.36 -12.40 -12.59
C VAL A 117 6.11 -11.22 -13.18
N VAL A 118 5.95 -10.05 -12.56
CA VAL A 118 6.67 -8.86 -13.00
C VAL A 118 8.05 -8.87 -12.36
N ARG A 119 9.08 -8.99 -13.19
CA ARG A 119 10.47 -8.78 -12.80
C ARG A 119 10.88 -7.39 -13.27
N LYS A 120 10.62 -6.37 -12.46
CA LYS A 120 11.25 -5.06 -12.63
C LYS A 120 12.62 -5.14 -11.95
N ALA A 121 13.69 -5.21 -12.73
CA ALA A 121 15.05 -5.04 -12.24
C ALA A 121 15.38 -3.55 -12.21
N ALA A 122 16.13 -3.11 -11.20
CA ALA A 122 16.69 -1.78 -11.21
C ALA A 122 17.76 -1.68 -12.30
N GLU A 123 17.68 -0.64 -13.12
CA GLU A 123 18.74 -0.29 -14.06
C GLU A 123 19.83 0.49 -13.32
N TYR A 124 21.07 0.03 -13.41
CA TYR A 124 22.20 0.76 -12.89
C TYR A 124 22.49 1.97 -13.80
N ARG A 125 22.55 3.15 -13.19
CA ARG A 125 22.99 4.40 -13.86
C ARG A 125 24.08 5.02 -13.03
N ASP A 126 25.11 5.53 -13.69
CA ASP A 126 26.11 6.35 -13.05
C ASP A 126 25.49 7.72 -12.75
N ILE A 127 25.28 8.01 -11.47
CA ILE A 127 24.68 9.26 -11.00
C ILE A 127 25.62 9.94 -10.00
N GLU A 128 25.69 11.25 -10.04
CA GLU A 128 26.30 12.01 -8.96
C GLU A 128 25.41 11.93 -7.72
N LEU A 129 25.98 11.40 -6.63
CA LEU A 129 25.21 11.15 -5.42
C LEU A 129 25.00 12.44 -4.62
N ASP A 130 23.76 12.87 -4.50
CA ASP A 130 23.31 13.96 -3.65
C ASP A 130 22.11 13.52 -2.81
N ALA A 131 22.36 12.70 -1.79
CA ALA A 131 21.32 12.18 -0.92
C ALA A 131 20.66 13.32 -0.12
N ALA A 132 19.32 13.34 -0.11
CA ALA A 132 18.55 14.32 0.66
C ALA A 132 18.70 14.13 2.16
N THR A 133 18.89 12.88 2.64
CA THR A 133 19.19 12.57 4.03
C THR A 133 20.63 12.07 4.18
N ARG A 134 21.35 12.68 5.12
CA ARG A 134 22.75 12.33 5.44
C ARG A 134 22.93 12.10 6.92
N LEU A 135 23.87 11.20 7.26
CA LEU A 135 24.23 10.91 8.66
C LEU A 135 25.41 11.79 9.11
N TYR A 136 25.34 12.27 10.34
CA TYR A 136 26.38 13.05 11.01
C TYR A 136 26.63 12.47 12.37
N CYS A 137 27.86 12.01 12.63
CA CYS A 137 28.29 11.54 13.93
C CYS A 137 29.00 12.69 14.67
N VAL A 138 28.51 13.03 15.85
CA VAL A 138 28.98 14.17 16.63
C VAL A 138 29.20 13.79 18.06
N GLU A 139 30.07 14.51 18.76
CA GLU A 139 30.31 14.45 20.19
C GLU A 139 29.72 15.70 20.84
N VAL A 140 28.67 15.54 21.64
CA VAL A 140 27.94 16.65 22.25
C VAL A 140 28.58 17.02 23.56
N PRO A 141 28.96 18.28 23.82
CA PRO A 141 29.62 18.70 25.08
C PRO A 141 28.79 18.41 26.32
N GLU A 142 29.46 18.18 27.44
CA GLU A 142 28.78 18.07 28.74
C GLU A 142 28.11 19.39 29.13
N PRO A 143 26.98 19.33 29.86
CA PRO A 143 26.34 20.52 30.39
C PRO A 143 27.31 21.26 31.34
N ASP A 144 27.38 22.57 31.20
CA ASP A 144 28.19 23.46 32.05
C ASP A 144 27.27 24.36 32.87
N MET A 145 27.56 24.45 34.17
CA MET A 145 26.79 25.32 35.08
C MET A 145 27.12 26.80 34.90
N GLU A 146 28.29 27.15 34.36
CA GLU A 146 28.69 28.54 34.09
C GLU A 146 28.06 29.07 32.80
N VAL A 147 27.83 28.17 31.82
CA VAL A 147 27.18 28.49 30.55
C VAL A 147 25.98 27.53 30.30
N PRO A 148 24.87 27.74 31.02
CA PRO A 148 23.76 26.81 30.99
C PRO A 148 23.08 26.83 29.60
N LYS A 149 23.24 25.72 28.85
CA LYS A 149 22.55 25.45 27.60
C LYS A 149 21.86 24.09 27.69
N GLY A 150 20.74 23.94 26.97
CA GLY A 150 20.10 22.65 26.82
C GLY A 150 20.83 21.71 25.86
N ASP A 151 20.71 20.41 26.05
CA ASP A 151 21.37 19.39 25.20
C ASP A 151 21.06 19.54 23.71
N LEU A 152 19.84 19.98 23.35
CA LEU A 152 19.51 20.28 21.95
C LEU A 152 20.39 21.42 21.43
N GLN A 153 20.57 22.51 22.21
CA GLN A 153 21.38 23.63 21.75
C GLN A 153 22.85 23.22 21.61
N HIS A 154 23.40 22.41 22.51
CA HIS A 154 24.73 21.84 22.34
C HIS A 154 24.86 21.01 21.07
N LEU A 155 23.86 20.16 20.77
CA LEU A 155 23.84 19.37 19.54
C LEU A 155 23.81 20.27 18.31
N LEU A 156 22.97 21.30 18.28
CA LEU A 156 22.87 22.23 17.17
C LEU A 156 24.15 23.03 16.97
N ASP A 157 24.77 23.52 18.05
CA ASP A 157 26.04 24.26 18.00
C ASP A 157 27.18 23.40 17.40
N VAL A 158 27.24 22.11 17.76
CA VAL A 158 28.25 21.17 17.19
C VAL A 158 27.94 20.87 15.71
N LEU A 159 26.69 20.67 15.34
CA LEU A 159 26.33 20.45 13.95
C LEU A 159 26.62 21.68 13.07
N GLU A 160 26.48 22.88 13.64
CA GLU A 160 26.85 24.11 12.93
C GLU A 160 28.36 24.28 12.85
N SER A 161 29.10 24.07 13.95
CA SER A 161 30.55 24.29 13.97
C SER A 161 31.31 23.27 13.12
N ASP A 162 30.98 22.02 13.20
CA ASP A 162 31.71 20.91 12.58
C ASP A 162 31.28 20.63 11.13
N TRP A 163 29.98 20.87 10.83
CA TRP A 163 29.38 20.47 9.56
C TRP A 163 28.73 21.64 8.79
N GLY A 164 28.68 22.84 9.36
CA GLY A 164 28.06 24.02 8.74
C GLY A 164 26.52 23.92 8.63
N LEU A 165 25.88 23.09 9.46
CA LEU A 165 24.44 22.87 9.46
C LEU A 165 23.76 23.84 10.42
N SER A 166 23.21 24.92 9.92
CA SER A 166 22.52 25.94 10.71
C SER A 166 20.98 25.86 10.56
N SER A 167 20.28 26.45 11.54
CA SER A 167 18.81 26.54 11.51
C SER A 167 18.07 25.20 11.43
N LEU A 168 18.63 24.14 12.02
CA LEU A 168 18.03 22.83 12.04
C LEU A 168 16.78 22.79 12.93
N THR A 169 15.80 22.02 12.51
CA THR A 169 14.57 21.72 13.26
C THR A 169 14.52 20.25 13.65
N CYS A 170 13.79 19.91 14.72
CA CYS A 170 13.47 18.54 15.08
C CYS A 170 12.08 18.45 15.72
N ASP A 171 11.48 17.27 15.69
CA ASP A 171 10.17 17.04 16.29
C ASP A 171 10.26 16.66 17.78
N ALA A 172 9.12 16.70 18.48
CA ALA A 172 9.02 16.38 19.89
C ALA A 172 9.41 14.93 20.22
N ALA A 173 9.21 14.00 19.30
CA ALA A 173 9.55 12.59 19.48
C ALA A 173 11.08 12.39 19.53
N LEU A 174 11.83 13.15 18.74
CA LEU A 174 13.29 13.16 18.79
C LEU A 174 13.82 13.83 20.05
N LEU A 175 13.22 14.95 20.48
CA LEU A 175 13.58 15.61 21.74
C LEU A 175 13.46 14.67 22.93
N ALA A 176 12.38 13.89 23.01
CA ALA A 176 12.19 12.93 24.09
C ALA A 176 13.27 11.82 24.14
N ARG A 177 13.93 11.54 23.00
CA ARG A 177 14.97 10.51 22.88
C ARG A 177 16.39 11.05 23.06
N LEU A 178 16.58 12.37 22.98
CA LEU A 178 17.92 12.99 22.95
C LEU A 178 18.73 12.69 24.22
N GLN A 179 18.22 13.02 25.40
CA GLN A 179 18.94 12.79 26.64
C GLN A 179 19.19 11.30 26.95
N PRO A 180 18.21 10.38 26.76
CA PRO A 180 18.48 8.95 26.88
C PRO A 180 19.64 8.49 25.98
N ALA A 181 19.66 8.90 24.72
CA ALA A 181 20.70 8.51 23.76
C ALA A 181 22.08 9.10 24.12
N LEU A 182 22.14 10.35 24.57
CA LEU A 182 23.37 10.98 25.08
C LEU A 182 23.93 10.22 26.25
N LYS A 183 23.08 9.85 27.19
CA LYS A 183 23.49 9.09 28.40
C LYS A 183 24.01 7.70 28.06
N GLU A 184 23.33 7.00 27.13
CA GLU A 184 23.68 5.64 26.72
C GLU A 184 25.05 5.60 26.04
N SER A 185 25.39 6.60 25.24
CA SER A 185 26.56 6.61 24.35
C SER A 185 27.76 7.40 24.89
N GLY A 186 27.68 7.95 26.10
CA GLY A 186 28.72 8.86 26.60
C GLY A 186 28.82 10.11 25.70
N ARG A 187 27.67 10.67 25.35
CA ARG A 187 27.44 11.91 24.56
C ARG A 187 27.85 11.86 23.10
N ARG A 188 28.20 10.71 22.56
CA ARG A 188 28.37 10.52 21.09
C ARG A 188 27.05 10.14 20.46
N LEU A 189 26.62 10.89 19.46
CA LEU A 189 25.40 10.63 18.71
C LEU A 189 25.67 10.54 17.20
N THR A 190 24.88 9.74 16.52
CA THR A 190 24.67 9.88 15.07
C THR A 190 23.27 10.43 14.83
N VAL A 191 23.16 11.49 14.04
CA VAL A 191 21.89 12.08 13.64
C VAL A 191 21.72 11.99 12.13
N ALA A 192 20.49 11.77 11.69
CA ALA A 192 20.13 11.89 10.28
C ALA A 192 19.51 13.28 10.04
N VAL A 193 20.09 14.03 9.11
CA VAL A 193 19.59 15.35 8.72
C VAL A 193 19.06 15.31 7.29
N HIS A 194 17.82 15.69 7.11
CA HIS A 194 17.14 15.75 5.82
C HIS A 194 17.22 17.17 5.23
N ARG A 195 17.71 17.26 3.99
CA ARG A 195 17.86 18.51 3.22
C ARG A 195 18.57 19.64 3.97
N ASN A 196 19.54 19.29 4.82
CA ASN A 196 20.27 20.21 5.68
C ASN A 196 19.36 21.13 6.54
N HIS A 197 18.13 20.69 6.80
CA HIS A 197 17.13 21.49 7.53
C HIS A 197 16.49 20.77 8.71
N SER A 198 16.24 19.48 8.63
CA SER A 198 15.52 18.77 9.67
C SER A 198 16.28 17.57 10.20
N ILE A 199 16.46 17.49 11.51
CA ILE A 199 16.93 16.26 12.17
C ILE A 199 15.73 15.30 12.21
N ILE A 200 15.82 14.18 11.50
CA ILE A 200 14.72 13.22 11.35
C ILE A 200 14.92 11.92 12.14
N ALA A 201 16.17 11.61 12.53
CA ALA A 201 16.48 10.45 13.35
C ALA A 201 17.72 10.69 14.20
N LEU A 202 17.88 9.94 15.30
CA LEU A 202 19.08 9.91 16.13
C LEU A 202 19.32 8.52 16.71
N TRP A 203 20.60 8.19 16.88
CA TRP A 203 21.08 6.95 17.48
C TRP A 203 22.18 7.25 18.50
N ALA A 204 22.21 6.45 19.57
CA ALA A 204 23.30 6.46 20.52
C ALA A 204 24.57 5.90 19.87
N GLY A 205 25.70 6.62 19.98
CA GLY A 205 26.97 6.24 19.40
C GLY A 205 27.04 6.37 17.88
N PHE A 206 27.93 5.57 17.27
CA PHE A 206 28.13 5.55 15.82
C PHE A 206 27.11 4.64 15.15
N HIS A 207 26.45 5.16 14.12
CA HIS A 207 25.50 4.46 13.26
C HIS A 207 25.77 4.84 11.81
N ASP A 208 25.92 3.86 10.92
CA ASP A 208 26.32 4.06 9.52
C ASP A 208 25.30 3.53 8.50
N LEU A 209 24.12 3.09 8.96
CA LEU A 209 23.07 2.57 8.09
C LEU A 209 22.05 3.66 7.78
N ALA A 210 21.94 4.04 6.52
CA ALA A 210 20.95 4.98 6.02
C ALA A 210 20.39 4.47 4.69
N TYR A 211 19.14 4.05 4.70
CA TYR A 211 18.48 3.52 3.52
C TYR A 211 17.35 4.42 3.04
N GLY A 212 17.20 4.46 1.72
CA GLY A 212 16.04 4.98 1.04
C GLY A 212 15.31 3.87 0.28
N VAL A 213 14.05 4.07 -0.02
CA VAL A 213 13.30 3.19 -0.92
C VAL A 213 12.75 3.98 -2.10
N ALA A 214 12.99 3.48 -3.31
CA ALA A 214 12.33 3.94 -4.52
C ALA A 214 11.12 3.04 -4.80
N VAL A 215 9.95 3.65 -4.99
CA VAL A 215 8.68 2.96 -5.12
C VAL A 215 8.00 3.34 -6.43
N ASP A 216 7.59 2.34 -7.22
CA ASP A 216 6.73 2.51 -8.39
C ASP A 216 5.36 1.88 -8.11
N VAL A 217 4.33 2.71 -7.96
CA VAL A 217 2.95 2.26 -7.76
C VAL A 217 2.21 2.28 -9.09
N GLY A 218 2.38 1.20 -9.84
CA GLY A 218 1.60 0.97 -11.05
C GLY A 218 0.18 0.50 -10.77
N SER A 219 -0.71 0.58 -11.77
CA SER A 219 -2.08 0.06 -11.68
C SER A 219 -2.12 -1.46 -11.46
N THR A 220 -1.14 -2.19 -12.01
CA THR A 220 -1.07 -3.66 -11.96
C THR A 220 -0.02 -4.15 -10.97
N THR A 221 1.08 -3.44 -10.82
CA THR A 221 2.25 -3.89 -10.05
C THR A 221 2.79 -2.77 -9.19
N VAL A 222 3.16 -3.11 -7.97
CA VAL A 222 3.92 -2.26 -7.06
C VAL A 222 5.33 -2.82 -6.96
N ALA A 223 6.35 -1.99 -7.22
CA ALA A 223 7.75 -2.36 -7.08
C ALA A 223 8.45 -1.44 -6.09
N VAL A 224 9.37 -2.02 -5.30
CA VAL A 224 10.17 -1.32 -4.29
C VAL A 224 11.62 -1.72 -4.47
N HIS A 225 12.51 -0.72 -4.46
CA HIS A 225 13.95 -0.88 -4.49
C HIS A 225 14.55 -0.22 -3.25
N LEU A 226 15.27 -1.00 -2.44
CA LEU A 226 16.01 -0.48 -1.28
C LEU A 226 17.38 -0.02 -1.75
N CYS A 227 17.70 1.24 -1.45
CA CYS A 227 18.95 1.87 -1.84
C CYS A 227 19.74 2.28 -0.58
N ASP A 228 21.04 2.14 -0.63
CA ASP A 228 21.96 2.74 0.34
C ASP A 228 22.11 4.24 -0.01
N LEU A 229 21.79 5.12 0.93
CA LEU A 229 21.87 6.57 0.70
C LEU A 229 23.32 7.08 0.70
N SER A 230 24.28 6.30 1.16
CA SER A 230 25.70 6.67 1.20
C SER A 230 26.43 6.33 -0.10
N SER A 231 26.02 5.27 -0.81
CA SER A 231 26.66 4.82 -2.06
C SER A 231 25.77 4.99 -3.29
N GLY A 232 24.44 5.08 -3.11
CA GLY A 232 23.47 5.06 -4.21
C GLY A 232 23.16 3.65 -4.73
N ASP A 233 23.75 2.61 -4.16
CA ASP A 233 23.57 1.24 -4.62
C ASP A 233 22.18 0.71 -4.31
N VAL A 234 21.60 -0.02 -5.25
CA VAL A 234 20.37 -0.79 -5.03
C VAL A 234 20.70 -2.12 -4.39
N LEU A 235 20.38 -2.28 -3.11
CA LEU A 235 20.74 -3.44 -2.31
C LEU A 235 19.74 -4.59 -2.38
N ALA A 236 18.44 -4.27 -2.53
CA ALA A 236 17.37 -5.26 -2.60
C ALA A 236 16.20 -4.74 -3.43
N SER A 237 15.43 -5.65 -3.98
CA SER A 237 14.21 -5.31 -4.71
C SER A 237 13.11 -6.32 -4.40
N ALA A 238 11.89 -5.83 -4.31
CA ALA A 238 10.69 -6.65 -4.18
C ALA A 238 9.55 -6.05 -4.97
N SER A 239 8.64 -6.90 -5.40
CA SER A 239 7.43 -6.46 -6.10
C SER A 239 6.25 -7.34 -5.77
N VAL A 240 5.05 -6.78 -5.86
CA VAL A 240 3.79 -7.49 -5.67
C VAL A 240 2.78 -7.00 -6.70
N MET A 241 1.82 -7.85 -7.04
CA MET A 241 0.66 -7.40 -7.78
C MET A 241 -0.11 -6.38 -6.94
N ASN A 242 -0.49 -5.25 -7.56
CA ASN A 242 -1.20 -4.18 -6.84
C ASN A 242 -2.51 -4.74 -6.25
N PRO A 243 -2.68 -4.75 -4.92
CA PRO A 243 -3.87 -5.33 -4.28
C PRO A 243 -5.16 -4.60 -4.63
N GLN A 244 -5.07 -3.40 -5.20
CA GLN A 244 -6.24 -2.65 -5.66
C GLN A 244 -6.87 -3.23 -6.93
N ILE A 245 -6.21 -4.18 -7.63
CA ILE A 245 -6.76 -4.88 -8.81
C ILE A 245 -8.11 -5.54 -8.48
N ARG A 246 -8.29 -6.04 -7.27
CA ARG A 246 -9.55 -6.64 -6.82
C ARG A 246 -10.75 -5.67 -6.88
N PHE A 247 -10.51 -4.37 -6.85
CA PHE A 247 -11.54 -3.34 -6.95
C PHE A 247 -11.75 -2.85 -8.38
N GLY A 248 -10.75 -3.03 -9.25
CA GLY A 248 -10.77 -2.68 -10.66
C GLY A 248 -9.39 -2.84 -11.29
N GLU A 249 -9.32 -3.47 -12.46
CA GLU A 249 -8.05 -3.73 -13.16
C GLU A 249 -7.40 -2.45 -13.70
N ASP A 250 -8.22 -1.53 -14.19
CA ASP A 250 -7.79 -0.25 -14.73
C ASP A 250 -8.19 0.93 -13.85
N LEU A 251 -7.71 2.10 -14.21
CA LEU A 251 -7.93 3.34 -13.46
C LEU A 251 -9.42 3.69 -13.37
N MET A 252 -10.15 3.59 -14.49
CA MET A 252 -11.55 3.99 -14.56
C MET A 252 -12.47 3.03 -13.83
N SER A 253 -12.13 1.74 -13.81
CA SER A 253 -12.89 0.76 -13.03
C SER A 253 -12.74 0.98 -11.52
N ARG A 254 -11.58 1.47 -11.05
CA ARG A 254 -11.38 1.88 -9.65
C ARG A 254 -12.19 3.11 -9.28
N VAL A 255 -12.17 4.14 -10.13
CA VAL A 255 -13.05 5.31 -9.94
C VAL A 255 -14.52 4.89 -9.90
N SER A 256 -14.95 4.04 -10.84
CA SER A 256 -16.32 3.53 -10.85
C SER A 256 -16.67 2.74 -9.60
N TYR A 257 -15.72 1.99 -9.04
CA TYR A 257 -15.91 1.30 -7.77
C TYR A 257 -16.17 2.30 -6.63
N VAL A 258 -15.35 3.35 -6.51
CA VAL A 258 -15.53 4.40 -5.50
C VAL A 258 -16.88 5.10 -5.63
N MET A 259 -17.32 5.37 -6.87
CA MET A 259 -18.65 5.99 -7.11
C MET A 259 -19.81 5.13 -6.60
N MET A 260 -19.65 3.81 -6.60
CA MET A 260 -20.70 2.88 -6.16
C MET A 260 -20.58 2.45 -4.69
N HIS A 261 -19.41 2.62 -4.07
CA HIS A 261 -19.11 2.18 -2.72
C HIS A 261 -18.52 3.35 -1.92
N PRO A 262 -19.27 3.90 -0.95
CA PRO A 262 -18.82 5.08 -0.18
C PRO A 262 -17.46 4.92 0.48
N GLU A 263 -17.15 3.71 1.01
CA GLU A 263 -15.88 3.39 1.67
C GLU A 263 -14.78 2.92 0.68
N GLY A 264 -15.08 2.82 -0.61
CA GLY A 264 -14.20 2.22 -1.61
C GLY A 264 -12.85 2.91 -1.75
N ALA A 265 -12.80 4.24 -1.60
CA ALA A 265 -11.53 4.97 -1.61
C ALA A 265 -10.65 4.58 -0.40
N GLN A 266 -11.23 4.50 0.80
CA GLN A 266 -10.52 4.12 2.02
C GLN A 266 -10.04 2.67 1.97
N GLU A 267 -10.85 1.75 1.43
CA GLU A 267 -10.46 0.34 1.25
C GLU A 267 -9.23 0.21 0.33
N MET A 268 -9.20 0.96 -0.78
CA MET A 268 -8.06 0.96 -1.69
C MET A 268 -6.82 1.63 -1.08
N THR A 269 -7.01 2.73 -0.34
CA THR A 269 -5.95 3.40 0.41
C THR A 269 -5.30 2.43 1.41
N ASN A 270 -6.10 1.75 2.21
CA ASN A 270 -5.60 0.78 3.19
C ASN A 270 -4.87 -0.38 2.50
N ALA A 271 -5.43 -0.89 1.40
CA ALA A 271 -4.83 -2.01 0.67
C ALA A 271 -3.42 -1.68 0.15
N ILE A 272 -3.21 -0.48 -0.42
CA ILE A 272 -1.89 -0.11 -0.95
C ILE A 272 -0.90 0.19 0.18
N ARG A 273 -1.31 0.87 1.26
CA ARG A 273 -0.44 1.17 2.40
C ARG A 273 0.05 -0.10 3.12
N VAL A 274 -0.84 -1.08 3.30
CA VAL A 274 -0.46 -2.40 3.86
C VAL A 274 0.54 -3.10 2.95
N ALA A 275 0.30 -3.14 1.64
CA ALA A 275 1.22 -3.78 0.70
C ALA A 275 2.60 -3.11 0.67
N LEU A 276 2.67 -1.78 0.76
CA LEU A 276 3.93 -1.06 0.87
C LEU A 276 4.68 -1.41 2.15
N ASN A 277 4.00 -1.44 3.29
CA ASN A 277 4.61 -1.82 4.57
C ASN A 277 5.18 -3.24 4.54
N ASP A 278 4.49 -4.18 3.90
CA ASP A 278 4.98 -5.55 3.74
C ASP A 278 6.19 -5.62 2.80
N LEU A 279 6.20 -4.82 1.73
CA LEU A 279 7.34 -4.71 0.82
C LEU A 279 8.55 -4.08 1.53
N PHE A 280 8.39 -3.04 2.33
CA PHE A 280 9.48 -2.43 3.12
C PHE A 280 10.12 -3.43 4.09
N LYS A 281 9.30 -4.19 4.82
CA LYS A 281 9.78 -5.28 5.69
C LYS A 281 10.54 -6.35 4.90
N ASN A 282 10.05 -6.69 3.70
CA ASN A 282 10.67 -7.70 2.85
C ASN A 282 12.06 -7.24 2.38
N VAL A 283 12.20 -6.03 1.81
CA VAL A 283 13.49 -5.54 1.30
C VAL A 283 14.49 -5.31 2.45
N ALA A 284 14.07 -4.79 3.60
CA ALA A 284 14.92 -4.65 4.78
C ALA A 284 15.45 -6.03 5.25
N LYS A 285 14.57 -7.04 5.30
CA LYS A 285 14.95 -8.40 5.68
C LYS A 285 15.98 -9.03 4.73
N GLN A 286 15.91 -8.75 3.42
CA GLN A 286 16.85 -9.28 2.43
C GLN A 286 18.29 -8.84 2.73
N VAL A 287 18.49 -7.63 3.25
CA VAL A 287 19.81 -7.07 3.60
C VAL A 287 20.11 -7.16 5.10
N LYS A 288 19.27 -7.83 5.89
CA LYS A 288 19.38 -7.96 7.35
C LYS A 288 19.36 -6.62 8.10
N ALA A 289 18.74 -5.60 7.50
CA ALA A 289 18.51 -4.30 8.12
C ALA A 289 17.19 -4.28 8.89
N LYS A 290 17.02 -3.25 9.71
CA LYS A 290 15.74 -2.93 10.35
C LYS A 290 14.94 -2.00 9.44
N VAL A 291 13.62 -2.05 9.52
CA VAL A 291 12.74 -1.13 8.78
C VAL A 291 12.97 0.32 9.23
N GLU A 292 13.35 0.52 10.48
CA GLU A 292 13.68 1.82 11.06
C GLU A 292 14.98 2.45 10.52
N ASP A 293 15.79 1.69 9.79
CA ASP A 293 16.97 2.22 9.08
C ASP A 293 16.58 2.83 7.71
N ILE A 294 15.32 2.68 7.27
CA ILE A 294 14.76 3.35 6.09
C ILE A 294 14.33 4.76 6.50
N LEU A 295 14.98 5.76 5.91
CA LEU A 295 14.83 7.18 6.25
C LEU A 295 14.05 7.96 5.19
N GLU A 296 14.02 7.46 3.96
CA GLU A 296 13.39 8.12 2.82
C GLU A 296 12.56 7.15 1.99
N ILE A 297 11.47 7.68 1.43
CA ILE A 297 10.68 7.07 0.38
C ILE A 297 10.57 8.06 -0.76
N THR A 298 11.02 7.69 -1.95
CA THR A 298 10.68 8.39 -3.19
C THR A 298 9.71 7.54 -3.98
N LEU A 299 8.54 8.08 -4.28
CA LEU A 299 7.45 7.31 -4.88
C LEU A 299 6.95 7.99 -6.15
N VAL A 300 6.75 7.17 -7.19
CA VAL A 300 6.08 7.56 -8.43
C VAL A 300 4.79 6.79 -8.60
N ALA A 301 3.76 7.48 -9.08
CA ALA A 301 2.45 6.89 -9.33
C ALA A 301 1.71 7.67 -10.43
N ASN A 302 0.75 7.01 -11.11
CA ASN A 302 -0.21 7.77 -11.91
C ASN A 302 -1.17 8.56 -11.00
N PRO A 303 -1.87 9.60 -11.51
CA PRO A 303 -2.70 10.49 -10.69
C PRO A 303 -3.72 9.77 -9.79
N ILE A 304 -4.37 8.70 -10.27
CA ILE A 304 -5.37 7.97 -9.46
C ILE A 304 -4.69 7.20 -8.33
N MET A 305 -3.56 6.53 -8.61
CA MET A 305 -2.79 5.82 -7.57
C MET A 305 -2.20 6.79 -6.55
N HIS A 306 -1.73 7.96 -7.02
CA HIS A 306 -1.26 9.04 -6.18
C HIS A 306 -2.35 9.51 -5.20
N HIS A 307 -3.55 9.82 -5.71
CA HIS A 307 -4.68 10.25 -4.88
C HIS A 307 -5.10 9.16 -3.87
N LEU A 308 -5.24 7.91 -4.33
CA LEU A 308 -5.60 6.80 -3.45
C LEU A 308 -4.54 6.55 -2.35
N LEU A 309 -3.25 6.69 -2.65
CA LEU A 309 -2.20 6.57 -1.63
C LEU A 309 -2.30 7.65 -0.57
N LEU A 310 -2.57 8.89 -0.98
CA LEU A 310 -2.78 10.04 -0.09
C LEU A 310 -4.09 9.97 0.70
N GLY A 311 -5.01 9.06 0.35
CA GLY A 311 -6.35 8.99 0.95
C GLY A 311 -7.33 9.99 0.34
N ILE A 312 -7.03 10.51 -0.84
CA ILE A 312 -7.87 11.45 -1.58
C ILE A 312 -8.84 10.65 -2.45
N ASN A 313 -10.11 11.05 -2.44
CA ASN A 313 -11.14 10.46 -3.28
C ASN A 313 -10.87 10.78 -4.77
N PRO A 314 -10.69 9.76 -5.65
CA PRO A 314 -10.31 9.98 -7.05
C PRO A 314 -11.51 10.21 -7.99
N VAL A 315 -12.73 10.37 -7.51
CA VAL A 315 -13.94 10.43 -8.34
C VAL A 315 -13.89 11.57 -9.35
N GLU A 316 -13.41 12.74 -8.95
CA GLU A 316 -13.29 13.91 -9.82
C GLU A 316 -12.31 13.69 -10.99
N LEU A 317 -11.38 12.74 -10.86
CA LEU A 317 -10.49 12.31 -11.94
C LEU A 317 -11.19 11.41 -12.97
N GLY A 318 -12.38 10.92 -12.68
CA GLY A 318 -13.13 9.99 -13.53
C GLY A 318 -14.00 10.65 -14.59
N GLY A 319 -14.17 11.97 -14.57
CA GLY A 319 -15.00 12.71 -15.49
C GLY A 319 -14.45 14.10 -15.83
N ALA A 320 -14.82 14.63 -17.00
CA ALA A 320 -14.42 15.97 -17.39
C ALA A 320 -14.86 17.02 -16.33
N PRO A 321 -14.01 17.96 -15.91
CA PRO A 321 -12.69 18.32 -16.45
C PRO A 321 -11.49 17.51 -15.94
N PHE A 322 -11.67 16.34 -15.28
CA PHE A 322 -10.61 15.49 -14.72
C PHE A 322 -9.78 16.21 -13.65
N ALA A 323 -10.48 16.81 -12.68
CA ALA A 323 -9.87 17.67 -11.68
C ALA A 323 -8.96 16.90 -10.72
N LEU A 324 -7.73 17.39 -10.57
CA LEU A 324 -6.75 16.91 -9.61
C LEU A 324 -6.83 17.74 -8.31
N THR A 325 -6.67 17.11 -7.16
CA THR A 325 -6.46 17.84 -5.90
C THR A 325 -5.09 18.50 -5.87
N THR A 326 -4.08 17.81 -6.44
CA THR A 326 -2.72 18.34 -6.62
C THR A 326 -2.10 17.75 -7.87
N ASP A 327 -1.32 18.55 -8.57
CA ASP A 327 -0.52 18.20 -9.75
C ASP A 327 0.99 18.43 -9.53
N THR A 328 1.36 18.69 -8.27
CA THR A 328 2.74 18.91 -7.85
C THR A 328 3.21 17.82 -6.90
N ALA A 329 4.53 17.67 -6.81
CA ALA A 329 5.13 16.74 -5.85
C ALA A 329 4.75 17.11 -4.41
N VAL A 330 4.51 16.08 -3.60
CA VAL A 330 4.12 16.22 -2.19
C VAL A 330 5.18 15.61 -1.31
N GLU A 331 5.61 16.34 -0.28
CA GLU A 331 6.56 15.87 0.73
C GLU A 331 5.94 15.96 2.13
N MET A 332 6.06 14.87 2.89
CA MET A 332 5.54 14.80 4.26
C MET A 332 6.25 13.72 5.09
N PRO A 333 6.06 13.67 6.41
CA PRO A 333 6.44 12.50 7.20
C PRO A 333 5.70 11.25 6.74
N ALA A 334 6.43 10.14 6.53
CA ALA A 334 5.84 8.89 6.06
C ALA A 334 4.76 8.34 7.01
N ARG A 335 4.86 8.62 8.30
CA ARG A 335 3.88 8.25 9.32
C ARG A 335 2.48 8.85 9.10
N GLU A 336 2.36 9.99 8.41
CA GLU A 336 1.05 10.58 8.08
C GLU A 336 0.25 9.73 7.08
N LEU A 337 0.95 8.84 6.37
CA LEU A 337 0.35 7.86 5.47
C LEU A 337 0.38 6.44 6.06
N ASP A 338 0.51 6.26 7.37
CA ASP A 338 0.62 4.97 8.07
C ASP A 338 1.75 4.07 7.52
N LEU A 339 2.77 4.67 6.90
CA LEU A 339 3.92 3.94 6.37
C LEU A 339 4.96 3.72 7.48
N GLN A 340 5.28 2.43 7.70
CA GLN A 340 6.09 1.95 8.80
C GLN A 340 7.56 1.88 8.37
N ILE A 341 8.27 3.02 8.45
CA ILE A 341 9.71 3.16 8.33
C ILE A 341 10.24 3.86 9.58
N ASN A 342 11.40 4.50 9.55
CA ASN A 342 11.83 5.38 10.63
C ASN A 342 10.73 6.38 11.00
N HIS A 343 10.53 6.63 12.30
CA HIS A 343 9.46 7.52 12.77
C HIS A 343 9.54 8.94 12.17
N GLY A 344 10.75 9.47 12.01
CA GLY A 344 10.98 10.76 11.37
C GLY A 344 11.17 10.67 9.85
N GLY A 345 11.12 9.46 9.27
CA GLY A 345 11.32 9.22 7.86
C GLY A 345 10.38 10.02 6.97
N ARG A 346 10.89 10.44 5.82
CA ARG A 346 10.20 11.32 4.86
C ARG A 346 9.73 10.55 3.65
N ILE A 347 8.59 10.97 3.08
CA ILE A 347 8.15 10.50 1.77
C ILE A 347 8.02 11.68 0.81
N TYR A 348 8.55 11.49 -0.39
CA TYR A 348 8.43 12.39 -1.54
C TYR A 348 7.68 11.66 -2.65
N ILE A 349 6.53 12.19 -3.04
CA ILE A 349 5.60 11.57 -4.01
C ILE A 349 5.55 12.46 -5.25
N LEU A 350 5.83 11.87 -6.42
CA LEU A 350 5.84 12.49 -7.74
C LEU A 350 4.58 12.18 -8.53
#